data_d5489a2c84cb284d19c9a1142d8d4a02
#
_entry.id   d5489a2c84cb284d19c9a1142d8d4a02
#
_cell.length_a   1.000
_cell.length_b   1.000
_cell.length_c   1.000
_cell.angle_alpha   90.00
_cell.angle_beta   90.00
_cell.angle_gamma   90.00
#
_symmetry.space_group_name_H-M   'P 1'
#
loop_
_entity.id
_entity.type
_entity.pdbx_description
1 polymer ?
#
loop_
_entity_poly.entity_id
_entity_poly.type
_entity_poly.pdbx_seq_one_letter_code
_entity_poly.pdbx_strand_id
1 'polypeptide(L)'
;YIKAKSNAAERVGIGLTHHHLSSNTSKSDLETLITDLNKTEDGVIIQLPLPDGLDKALELIKPENDVDGFHAVNLGNIVQSKSSMKPCTPAGIVELLYRSGNDPKGKHVVIVGRSTIVGKPLALLLSQKGVDATVTVCHSRTPDIGKYCREADILVAAVGYPDTITSSM
;
A
#
# COMPACT_ATOMS: atom_id res chain seq x y z
N TYR A 1 -2.68 16.76 1.56
CA TYR A 1 -2.18 15.44 1.99
C TYR A 1 -0.88 15.57 2.79
N ILE A 2 0.15 16.25 2.26
CA ILE A 2 1.45 16.47 2.93
C ILE A 2 1.30 17.13 4.30
N LYS A 3 0.50 18.22 4.39
CA LYS A 3 0.22 18.89 5.68
C LYS A 3 -0.37 17.93 6.72
N ALA A 4 -1.25 17.01 6.30
CA ALA A 4 -1.82 16.01 7.20
C ALA A 4 -0.76 15.02 7.71
N LYS A 5 0.16 14.58 6.82
CA LYS A 5 1.31 13.75 7.21
C LYS A 5 2.23 14.47 8.19
N SER A 6 2.56 15.74 7.93
CA SER A 6 3.42 16.56 8.82
C SER A 6 2.79 16.70 10.21
N ASN A 7 1.52 17.04 10.29
CA ASN A 7 0.81 17.17 11.56
C ASN A 7 0.73 15.83 12.33
N ALA A 8 0.59 14.71 11.61
CA ALA A 8 0.57 13.39 12.23
C ALA A 8 1.96 13.00 12.76
N ALA A 9 3.00 13.27 12.01
CA ALA A 9 4.39 13.02 12.42
C ALA A 9 4.73 13.81 13.68
N GLU A 10 4.43 15.11 13.71
CA GLU A 10 4.66 15.98 14.88
C GLU A 10 3.97 15.44 16.14
N ARG A 11 2.71 15.00 16.02
CA ARG A 11 1.94 14.46 17.16
C ARG A 11 2.55 13.20 17.79
N VAL A 12 3.32 12.43 17.02
CA VAL A 12 3.95 11.20 17.49
C VAL A 12 5.47 11.36 17.69
N GLY A 13 5.99 12.59 17.59
CA GLY A 13 7.40 12.89 17.82
C GLY A 13 8.34 12.47 16.69
N ILE A 14 7.83 12.32 15.45
CA ILE A 14 8.63 12.00 14.28
C ILE A 14 8.99 13.31 13.57
N GLY A 15 10.31 13.56 13.38
CA GLY A 15 10.81 14.63 12.51
C GLY A 15 10.46 14.32 11.05
N LEU A 16 9.95 15.32 10.32
CA LEU A 16 9.63 15.19 8.90
C LEU A 16 10.22 16.33 8.11
N THR A 17 11.06 16.01 7.14
CA THR A 17 11.61 16.96 6.16
C THR A 17 10.91 16.75 4.82
N HIS A 18 10.33 17.82 4.28
CA HIS A 18 9.64 17.78 2.98
C HIS A 18 10.53 18.36 1.88
N HIS A 19 10.96 17.52 0.95
CA HIS A 19 11.67 17.91 -0.26
C HIS A 19 10.67 18.16 -1.38
N HIS A 20 10.35 19.43 -1.65
CA HIS A 20 9.49 19.81 -2.78
C HIS A 20 10.34 19.97 -4.04
N LEU A 21 10.25 18.97 -4.93
CA LEU A 21 11.03 18.96 -6.17
C LEU A 21 10.25 19.63 -7.31
N SER A 22 10.96 20.32 -8.17
CA SER A 22 10.40 20.89 -9.40
C SER A 22 9.97 19.78 -10.37
N SER A 23 8.96 20.07 -11.19
CA SER A 23 8.58 19.19 -12.32
C SER A 23 9.71 18.97 -13.32
N ASN A 24 10.72 19.83 -13.33
CA ASN A 24 11.90 19.75 -14.19
C ASN A 24 13.08 19.04 -13.51
N THR A 25 12.91 18.48 -12.32
CA THR A 25 13.98 17.74 -11.64
C THR A 25 14.43 16.57 -12.50
N SER A 26 15.73 16.52 -12.77
CA SER A 26 16.28 15.43 -13.58
C SER A 26 16.22 14.09 -12.81
N LYS A 27 16.23 13.02 -13.58
CA LYS A 27 16.32 11.67 -12.99
C LYS A 27 17.58 11.52 -12.13
N SER A 28 18.72 12.04 -12.60
CA SER A 28 19.99 11.99 -11.87
C SER A 28 19.94 12.74 -10.54
N ASP A 29 19.30 13.92 -10.50
CA ASP A 29 19.18 14.70 -9.27
C ASP A 29 18.28 13.98 -8.25
N LEU A 30 17.18 13.37 -8.71
CA LEU A 30 16.31 12.56 -7.85
C LEU A 30 17.04 11.34 -7.30
N GLU A 31 17.79 10.61 -8.14
CA GLU A 31 18.58 9.44 -7.74
C GLU A 31 19.65 9.82 -6.71
N THR A 32 20.34 10.95 -6.91
CA THR A 32 21.33 11.48 -5.97
C THR A 32 20.68 11.80 -4.63
N LEU A 33 19.56 12.54 -4.64
CA LEU A 33 18.85 12.88 -3.42
C LEU A 33 18.42 11.62 -2.64
N ILE A 34 17.83 10.63 -3.29
CA ILE A 34 17.41 9.39 -2.63
C ILE A 34 18.61 8.65 -2.04
N THR A 35 19.71 8.61 -2.79
CA THR A 35 20.95 7.96 -2.33
C THR A 35 21.49 8.61 -1.06
N ASP A 36 21.40 9.93 -0.95
CA ASP A 36 21.86 10.65 0.23
C ASP A 36 20.88 10.52 1.40
N LEU A 37 19.57 10.60 1.15
CA LEU A 37 18.55 10.35 2.17
C LEU A 37 18.64 8.93 2.77
N ASN A 38 18.97 7.93 1.97
CA ASN A 38 19.23 6.58 2.48
C ASN A 38 20.39 6.47 3.48
N LYS A 39 21.23 7.49 3.60
CA LYS A 39 22.36 7.52 4.55
C LYS A 39 22.07 8.35 5.79
N THR A 40 21.19 9.34 5.66
CA THR A 40 20.96 10.36 6.68
C THR A 40 19.63 10.22 7.40
N GLU A 41 18.64 9.60 6.77
CA GLU A 41 17.28 9.51 7.30
C GLU A 41 16.93 8.09 7.73
N ASP A 42 16.11 7.97 8.77
CA ASP A 42 15.60 6.69 9.25
C ASP A 42 14.52 6.11 8.31
N GLY A 43 13.81 6.96 7.58
CA GLY A 43 12.77 6.55 6.64
C GLY A 43 12.56 7.54 5.50
N VAL A 44 12.24 7.01 4.33
CA VAL A 44 12.03 7.78 3.10
C VAL A 44 10.67 7.44 2.49
N ILE A 45 9.95 8.47 2.05
CA ILE A 45 8.68 8.33 1.31
C ILE A 45 8.82 9.10 -0.01
N ILE A 46 8.47 8.46 -1.10
CA ILE A 46 8.25 9.13 -2.38
C ILE A 46 6.75 9.25 -2.61
N GLN A 47 6.25 10.49 -2.63
CA GLN A 47 4.82 10.72 -2.83
C GLN A 47 4.41 10.41 -4.27
N LEU A 48 3.53 9.43 -4.44
CA LEU A 48 2.98 9.05 -5.74
C LEU A 48 1.75 9.92 -6.13
N PRO A 49 1.47 10.08 -7.44
CA PRO A 49 2.22 9.54 -8.58
C PRO A 49 3.49 10.33 -8.91
N LEU A 50 4.48 9.66 -9.48
CA LEU A 50 5.66 10.31 -10.05
C LEU A 50 5.41 10.69 -11.52
N PRO A 51 6.14 11.68 -12.06
CA PRO A 51 6.21 11.93 -13.50
C PRO A 51 6.71 10.70 -14.26
N ASP A 52 6.28 10.57 -15.53
CA ASP A 52 6.67 9.47 -16.40
C ASP A 52 8.20 9.28 -16.47
N GLY A 53 8.64 8.04 -16.41
CA GLY A 53 10.05 7.66 -16.46
C GLY A 53 10.80 7.70 -15.13
N LEU A 54 10.18 8.15 -14.04
CA LEU A 54 10.77 8.19 -12.70
C LEU A 54 10.31 7.04 -11.79
N ASP A 55 9.47 6.13 -12.27
CA ASP A 55 8.89 5.03 -11.47
C ASP A 55 9.94 4.16 -10.79
N LYS A 56 11.12 4.00 -11.43
CA LYS A 56 12.23 3.22 -10.87
C LYS A 56 12.91 3.88 -9.66
N ALA A 57 12.61 5.15 -9.38
CA ALA A 57 13.16 5.84 -8.21
C ALA A 57 12.76 5.17 -6.89
N LEU A 58 11.60 4.50 -6.83
CA LEU A 58 11.18 3.72 -5.67
C LEU A 58 12.15 2.57 -5.35
N GLU A 59 12.77 1.98 -6.37
CA GLU A 59 13.72 0.87 -6.21
C GLU A 59 15.07 1.31 -5.60
N LEU A 60 15.33 2.62 -5.54
CA LEU A 60 16.55 3.20 -4.97
C LEU A 60 16.44 3.44 -3.46
N ILE A 61 15.23 3.47 -2.92
CA ILE A 61 15.05 3.51 -1.46
C ILE A 61 15.52 2.17 -0.91
N LYS A 62 16.38 2.19 0.11
CA LYS A 62 16.77 0.94 0.77
C LYS A 62 15.56 0.27 1.44
N PRO A 63 15.46 -1.06 1.42
CA PRO A 63 14.33 -1.76 2.06
C PRO A 63 14.08 -1.37 3.52
N GLU A 64 15.13 -1.10 4.27
CA GLU A 64 15.07 -0.68 5.68
C GLU A 64 14.57 0.75 5.86
N ASN A 65 14.77 1.63 4.85
CA ASN A 65 14.30 3.02 4.85
C ASN A 65 12.93 3.20 4.17
N ASP A 66 12.41 2.16 3.52
CA ASP A 66 11.12 2.19 2.79
C ASP A 66 9.95 2.09 3.77
N VAL A 67 9.50 3.21 4.30
CA VAL A 67 8.40 3.24 5.28
C VAL A 67 7.01 3.04 4.66
N ASP A 68 6.87 3.19 3.35
CA ASP A 68 5.63 2.86 2.63
C ASP A 68 5.52 1.35 2.30
N GLY A 69 6.61 0.59 2.42
CA GLY A 69 6.65 -0.85 2.21
C GLY A 69 6.46 -1.29 0.75
N PHE A 70 6.79 -0.44 -0.21
CA PHE A 70 6.61 -0.73 -1.65
C PHE A 70 7.80 -1.41 -2.31
N HIS A 71 8.97 -1.41 -1.66
CA HIS A 71 10.15 -2.05 -2.19
C HIS A 71 9.94 -3.56 -2.36
N ALA A 72 10.45 -4.13 -3.46
CA ALA A 72 10.25 -5.53 -3.82
C ALA A 72 10.70 -6.51 -2.70
N VAL A 73 11.76 -6.16 -1.97
CA VAL A 73 12.24 -6.95 -0.82
C VAL A 73 11.20 -6.98 0.30
N ASN A 74 10.60 -5.82 0.64
CA ASN A 74 9.57 -5.72 1.66
C ASN A 74 8.31 -6.51 1.28
N LEU A 75 7.85 -6.39 0.03
CA LEU A 75 6.74 -7.19 -0.50
C LEU A 75 7.07 -8.69 -0.52
N GLY A 76 8.29 -9.07 -0.89
CA GLY A 76 8.77 -10.45 -0.84
C GLY A 76 8.81 -11.01 0.59
N ASN A 77 9.18 -10.20 1.57
CA ASN A 77 9.15 -10.58 2.98
C ASN A 77 7.71 -10.83 3.47
N ILE A 78 6.72 -10.05 3.00
CA ILE A 78 5.30 -10.32 3.30
C ILE A 78 4.89 -11.69 2.78
N VAL A 79 5.27 -12.05 1.54
CA VAL A 79 5.00 -13.39 0.96
C VAL A 79 5.58 -14.50 1.84
N GLN A 80 6.76 -14.29 2.40
CA GLN A 80 7.45 -15.25 3.26
C GLN A 80 7.04 -15.18 4.74
N SER A 81 6.08 -14.34 5.08
CA SER A 81 5.66 -14.07 6.47
C SER A 81 6.82 -13.63 7.37
N LYS A 82 7.81 -12.95 6.81
CA LYS A 82 8.93 -12.34 7.54
C LYS A 82 8.55 -10.94 8.01
N SER A 83 9.22 -10.49 9.08
CA SER A 83 9.10 -9.09 9.52
C SER A 83 9.62 -8.14 8.43
N SER A 84 8.83 -7.13 8.10
CA SER A 84 9.20 -6.07 7.15
C SER A 84 8.27 -4.87 7.30
N MET A 85 8.64 -3.75 6.68
CA MET A 85 7.69 -2.65 6.45
C MET A 85 6.55 -3.16 5.57
N LYS A 86 5.32 -2.88 6.00
CA LYS A 86 4.09 -3.26 5.29
C LYS A 86 3.49 -2.03 4.63
N PRO A 87 2.94 -2.16 3.41
CA PRO A 87 2.22 -1.04 2.81
C PRO A 87 1.14 -0.50 3.76
N CYS A 88 1.19 0.82 3.99
CA CYS A 88 0.39 1.46 5.06
C CYS A 88 -1.11 1.27 4.87
N THR A 89 -1.63 1.42 3.65
CA THR A 89 -3.06 1.25 3.37
C THR A 89 -3.53 -0.19 3.59
N PRO A 90 -2.89 -1.23 3.06
CA PRO A 90 -3.22 -2.62 3.38
C PRO A 90 -3.15 -2.94 4.88
N ALA A 91 -2.10 -2.51 5.56
CA ALA A 91 -1.96 -2.70 7.01
C ALA A 91 -3.09 -2.00 7.79
N GLY A 92 -3.42 -0.77 7.39
CA GLY A 92 -4.53 -0.01 7.97
C GLY A 92 -5.90 -0.67 7.76
N ILE A 93 -6.14 -1.28 6.59
CA ILE A 93 -7.37 -2.04 6.32
C ILE A 93 -7.47 -3.25 7.27
N VAL A 94 -6.40 -4.02 7.42
CA VAL A 94 -6.38 -5.17 8.34
C VAL A 94 -6.67 -4.72 9.77
N GLU A 95 -6.02 -3.66 10.23
CA GLU A 95 -6.23 -3.08 11.56
C GLU A 95 -7.67 -2.57 11.73
N LEU A 96 -8.23 -1.92 10.72
CA LEU A 96 -9.62 -1.45 10.73
C LEU A 96 -10.60 -2.60 10.87
N LEU A 97 -10.38 -3.71 10.18
CA LEU A 97 -11.22 -4.91 10.29
C LEU A 97 -11.24 -5.43 11.73
N TYR A 98 -10.08 -5.59 12.35
CA TYR A 98 -10.00 -6.04 13.75
C TYR A 98 -10.68 -5.05 14.72
N ARG A 99 -10.39 -3.75 14.61
CA ARG A 99 -10.96 -2.74 15.51
C ARG A 99 -12.46 -2.57 15.36
N SER A 100 -13.01 -2.84 14.17
CA SER A 100 -14.45 -2.80 13.94
C SER A 100 -15.18 -4.11 14.29
N GLY A 101 -14.46 -5.11 14.82
CA GLY A 101 -15.03 -6.42 15.17
C GLY A 101 -15.31 -7.34 13.98
N ASN A 102 -14.78 -7.00 12.80
CA ASN A 102 -14.90 -7.79 11.58
C ASN A 102 -13.66 -8.66 11.36
N ASP A 103 -13.37 -9.56 12.30
CA ASP A 103 -12.23 -10.48 12.19
C ASP A 103 -12.29 -11.24 10.84
N PRO A 104 -11.24 -11.14 9.99
CA PRO A 104 -11.21 -11.80 8.70
C PRO A 104 -10.99 -13.31 8.76
N LYS A 105 -10.70 -13.87 9.92
CA LYS A 105 -10.45 -15.30 10.12
C LYS A 105 -11.60 -16.17 9.64
N GLY A 106 -11.32 -17.07 8.70
CA GLY A 106 -12.30 -17.98 8.12
C GLY A 106 -13.32 -17.31 7.20
N LYS A 107 -13.17 -16.00 6.93
CA LYS A 107 -14.05 -15.23 6.06
C LYS A 107 -13.58 -15.26 4.60
N HIS A 108 -14.54 -15.17 3.69
CA HIS A 108 -14.27 -14.91 2.29
C HIS A 108 -14.16 -13.41 2.06
N VAL A 109 -12.94 -12.95 1.79
CA VAL A 109 -12.65 -11.54 1.50
C VAL A 109 -12.48 -11.35 0.00
N VAL A 110 -13.30 -10.50 -0.59
CA VAL A 110 -13.17 -10.11 -2.00
C VAL A 110 -12.55 -8.73 -2.10
N ILE A 111 -11.44 -8.64 -2.83
CA ILE A 111 -10.73 -7.39 -3.08
C ILE A 111 -10.93 -7.02 -4.54
N VAL A 112 -11.58 -5.89 -4.80
CA VAL A 112 -11.71 -5.33 -6.15
C VAL A 112 -10.60 -4.32 -6.37
N GLY A 113 -9.58 -4.72 -7.12
CA GLY A 113 -8.35 -3.98 -7.39
C GLY A 113 -7.12 -4.86 -7.19
N ARG A 114 -6.11 -4.71 -8.07
CA ARG A 114 -4.87 -5.51 -8.03
C ARG A 114 -3.61 -4.65 -8.12
N SER A 115 -3.66 -3.44 -7.59
CA SER A 115 -2.47 -2.58 -7.54
C SER A 115 -1.37 -3.21 -6.68
N THR A 116 -0.13 -2.86 -6.96
CA THR A 116 1.02 -3.30 -6.16
C THR A 116 1.12 -2.60 -4.81
N ILE A 117 0.43 -1.48 -4.67
CA ILE A 117 0.44 -0.67 -3.45
C ILE A 117 -0.72 -0.97 -2.49
N VAL A 118 -1.84 -1.56 -2.97
CA VAL A 118 -3.00 -1.89 -2.12
C VAL A 118 -3.49 -3.31 -2.35
N GLY A 119 -4.06 -3.62 -3.52
CA GLY A 119 -4.81 -4.87 -3.72
C GLY A 119 -3.97 -6.13 -3.52
N LYS A 120 -2.80 -6.22 -4.15
CA LYS A 120 -1.91 -7.37 -4.01
C LYS A 120 -1.35 -7.52 -2.59
N PRO A 121 -0.77 -6.47 -1.97
CA PRO A 121 -0.28 -6.57 -0.59
C PRO A 121 -1.38 -6.93 0.41
N LEU A 122 -2.58 -6.37 0.24
CA LEU A 122 -3.71 -6.71 1.12
C LEU A 122 -4.09 -8.18 1.03
N ALA A 123 -4.13 -8.74 -0.19
CA ALA A 123 -4.40 -10.16 -0.37
C ALA A 123 -3.36 -11.04 0.33
N LEU A 124 -2.09 -10.66 0.24
CA LEU A 124 -1.00 -11.35 0.93
C LEU A 124 -1.16 -11.28 2.45
N LEU A 125 -1.46 -10.10 3.00
CA LEU A 125 -1.63 -9.92 4.45
C LEU A 125 -2.81 -10.73 4.99
N LEU A 126 -3.95 -10.69 4.30
CA LEU A 126 -5.17 -11.38 4.74
C LEU A 126 -5.06 -12.90 4.67
N SER A 127 -4.30 -13.44 3.71
CA SER A 127 -4.09 -14.88 3.55
C SER A 127 -2.95 -15.45 4.41
N GLN A 128 -2.26 -14.64 5.22
CA GLN A 128 -1.20 -15.12 6.11
C GLN A 128 -1.76 -16.05 7.18
N LYS A 129 -0.93 -17.02 7.60
CA LYS A 129 -1.21 -17.85 8.77
C LYS A 129 -1.39 -16.97 10.02
N GLY A 130 -2.49 -17.15 10.70
CA GLY A 130 -2.89 -16.36 11.88
C GLY A 130 -3.88 -15.23 11.56
N VAL A 131 -3.99 -14.81 10.28
CA VAL A 131 -5.10 -13.98 9.77
C VAL A 131 -6.16 -14.87 9.12
N ASP A 132 -5.73 -15.86 8.34
CA ASP A 132 -6.49 -17.03 7.90
C ASP A 132 -7.77 -16.69 7.09
N ALA A 133 -7.78 -15.62 6.31
CA ALA A 133 -8.87 -15.33 5.38
C ALA A 133 -8.71 -16.12 4.08
N THR A 134 -9.85 -16.44 3.43
CA THR A 134 -9.88 -16.86 2.03
C THR A 134 -10.05 -15.63 1.16
N VAL A 135 -9.12 -15.39 0.21
CA VAL A 135 -9.09 -14.14 -0.53
C VAL A 135 -9.28 -14.34 -2.02
N THR A 136 -10.22 -13.60 -2.59
CA THR A 136 -10.42 -13.48 -4.04
C THR A 136 -10.03 -12.06 -4.48
N VAL A 137 -9.19 -11.96 -5.53
CA VAL A 137 -8.80 -10.67 -6.11
C VAL A 137 -9.46 -10.49 -7.47
N CYS A 138 -10.34 -9.50 -7.57
CA CYS A 138 -11.01 -9.09 -8.80
C CYS A 138 -10.36 -7.86 -9.42
N HIS A 139 -10.51 -7.69 -10.71
CA HIS A 139 -9.93 -6.57 -11.46
C HIS A 139 -10.77 -6.26 -12.72
N SER A 140 -10.42 -5.21 -13.45
CA SER A 140 -11.15 -4.72 -14.64
C SER A 140 -11.38 -5.76 -15.77
N ARG A 141 -10.67 -6.88 -15.73
CA ARG A 141 -10.84 -7.99 -16.67
C ARG A 141 -11.49 -9.23 -16.04
N THR A 142 -11.94 -9.13 -14.79
CA THR A 142 -12.69 -10.21 -14.14
C THR A 142 -14.11 -10.22 -14.68
N PRO A 143 -14.57 -11.31 -15.28
CA PRO A 143 -15.98 -11.43 -15.71
C PRO A 143 -16.90 -11.40 -14.49
N ASP A 144 -18.03 -10.72 -14.60
CA ASP A 144 -19.06 -10.64 -13.56
C ASP A 144 -18.52 -10.39 -12.14
N ILE A 145 -17.89 -9.21 -11.96
CA ILE A 145 -17.39 -8.80 -10.64
C ILE A 145 -18.51 -8.84 -9.58
N GLY A 146 -19.74 -8.50 -9.97
CA GLY A 146 -20.90 -8.50 -9.08
C GLY A 146 -21.17 -9.86 -8.43
N LYS A 147 -20.92 -10.96 -9.14
CA LYS A 147 -21.03 -12.31 -8.55
C LYS A 147 -20.08 -12.46 -7.34
N TYR A 148 -18.81 -12.11 -7.51
CA TYR A 148 -17.82 -12.23 -6.44
C TYR A 148 -18.14 -11.27 -5.27
N CYS A 149 -18.62 -10.06 -5.58
CA CYS A 149 -19.01 -9.10 -4.54
C CYS A 149 -20.14 -9.64 -3.66
N ARG A 150 -21.14 -10.30 -4.25
CA ARG A 150 -22.27 -10.89 -3.50
C ARG A 150 -21.88 -12.11 -2.66
N GLU A 151 -20.83 -12.82 -3.06
CA GLU A 151 -20.34 -14.01 -2.34
C GLU A 151 -19.38 -13.64 -1.18
N ALA A 152 -19.04 -12.35 -1.02
CA ALA A 152 -18.09 -11.90 -0.02
C ALA A 152 -18.73 -11.76 1.37
N ASP A 153 -18.04 -12.24 2.39
CA ASP A 153 -18.30 -11.85 3.78
C ASP A 153 -17.77 -10.44 4.03
N ILE A 154 -16.63 -10.09 3.41
CA ILE A 154 -15.96 -8.78 3.49
C ILE A 154 -15.60 -8.35 2.07
N LEU A 155 -16.04 -7.16 1.69
CA LEU A 155 -15.73 -6.56 0.39
C LEU A 155 -14.83 -5.35 0.56
N VAL A 156 -13.71 -5.34 -0.17
CA VAL A 156 -12.75 -4.22 -0.19
C VAL A 156 -12.68 -3.63 -1.60
N ALA A 157 -13.19 -2.42 -1.77
CA ALA A 157 -13.08 -1.65 -3.00
C ALA A 157 -11.74 -0.88 -3.02
N ALA A 158 -10.73 -1.45 -3.71
CA ALA A 158 -9.40 -0.87 -3.87
C ALA A 158 -9.21 -0.30 -5.29
N VAL A 159 -10.17 0.50 -5.75
CA VAL A 159 -10.23 1.11 -7.08
C VAL A 159 -10.33 2.62 -6.99
N GLY A 160 -9.74 3.33 -7.95
CA GLY A 160 -9.74 4.80 -7.99
C GLY A 160 -10.93 5.43 -8.73
N TYR A 161 -11.92 4.63 -9.14
CA TYR A 161 -13.09 5.12 -9.86
C TYR A 161 -14.33 5.01 -9.00
N PRO A 162 -15.11 6.12 -8.84
CA PRO A 162 -16.40 6.09 -8.18
C PRO A 162 -17.35 5.08 -8.81
N ASP A 163 -18.33 4.62 -8.06
CA ASP A 163 -19.43 3.76 -8.52
C ASP A 163 -19.01 2.46 -9.22
N THR A 164 -17.76 2.02 -9.05
CA THR A 164 -17.31 0.71 -9.53
C THR A 164 -18.05 -0.43 -8.83
N ILE A 165 -18.35 -0.26 -7.56
CA ILE A 165 -19.19 -1.14 -6.75
C ILE A 165 -20.51 -0.44 -6.48
N THR A 166 -21.60 -1.12 -6.76
CA THR A 166 -22.95 -0.56 -6.62
C THR A 166 -23.80 -1.44 -5.70
N SER A 167 -24.93 -0.90 -5.24
CA SER A 167 -25.89 -1.64 -4.39
C SER A 167 -26.52 -2.87 -5.06
N SER A 168 -26.36 -3.03 -6.36
CA SER A 168 -26.84 -4.20 -7.10
C SER A 168 -25.81 -5.36 -7.16
N MET A 169 -24.62 -5.16 -6.60
CA MET A 169 -23.53 -6.13 -6.57
C MET A 169 -23.41 -6.83 -5.23
#